data_0e277aa603a88567766f5e6b28c5e84f
#
_entry.id   0e277aa603a88567766f5e6b28c5e84f
#
_cell.length_a   1.000
_cell.length_b   1.000
_cell.length_c   1.000
_cell.angle_alpha   90.00
_cell.angle_beta   90.00
_cell.angle_gamma   90.00
#
_symmetry.space_group_name_H-M   'P 1'
#
loop_
_entity.id
_entity.type
_entity.pdbx_description
1 polymer ?
#
loop_
_entity_poly.entity_id
_entity_poly.type
_entity_poly.pdbx_seq_one_letter_code
_entity_poly.pdbx_strand_id
1 'polypeptide(L)'
;MEAAAGRPNRILVIILAIIAVLAVAALAVVFSRGEPALLDESTPQGVVQRYSAAVLDGDEAAAAAYLTETARTQCLDFERAPTENLRITLISTTERESSADVHVLVVVSNGGGPFGNSEYEMEDVFDLVKTDGKWLIASAPLQLRICTNRPVKQ
;
A
#
# COMPACT_ATOMS: atom_id res chain seq x y z
N MET A 1 -21.08 25.78 49.31
CA MET A 1 -19.93 24.87 49.24
C MET A 1 -18.94 25.47 48.23
N GLU A 2 -18.02 26.32 48.73
CA GLU A 2 -16.97 26.91 47.89
C GLU A 2 -15.90 25.88 47.66
N ALA A 3 -15.70 25.50 46.40
CA ALA A 3 -14.58 24.68 45.99
C ALA A 3 -13.31 25.49 46.12
N ALA A 4 -12.46 25.13 47.08
CA ALA A 4 -11.13 25.71 47.25
C ALA A 4 -10.34 25.49 45.97
N ALA A 5 -10.10 26.57 45.23
CA ALA A 5 -9.16 26.58 44.10
C ALA A 5 -7.74 26.39 44.65
N GLY A 6 -7.34 25.12 44.76
CA GLY A 6 -5.95 24.77 45.14
C GLY A 6 -5.00 25.39 44.12
N ARG A 7 -3.96 26.08 44.57
CA ARG A 7 -2.90 26.63 43.73
C ARG A 7 -2.34 25.48 42.87
N PRO A 8 -2.29 25.61 41.52
CA PRO A 8 -1.78 24.57 40.69
C PRO A 8 -0.34 24.23 41.10
N ASN A 9 -0.12 22.93 41.39
CA ASN A 9 1.20 22.46 41.75
C ASN A 9 2.14 22.71 40.55
N ARG A 10 3.15 23.56 40.73
CA ARG A 10 4.09 23.96 39.65
C ARG A 10 4.67 22.71 38.92
N ILE A 11 4.91 21.66 39.67
CA ILE A 11 5.40 20.39 39.09
C ILE A 11 4.37 19.79 38.14
N LEU A 12 3.10 19.78 38.52
CA LEU A 12 2.01 19.24 37.69
C LEU A 12 1.83 20.06 36.39
N VAL A 13 1.94 21.38 36.49
CA VAL A 13 1.87 22.29 35.31
C VAL A 13 3.05 22.04 34.38
N ILE A 14 4.25 21.85 34.90
CA ILE A 14 5.45 21.54 34.10
C ILE A 14 5.29 20.19 33.40
N ILE A 15 4.81 19.15 34.10
CA ILE A 15 4.58 17.83 33.51
C ILE A 15 3.54 17.90 32.40
N LEU A 16 2.42 18.59 32.63
CA LEU A 16 1.39 18.77 31.59
C LEU A 16 1.93 19.54 30.38
N ALA A 17 2.76 20.57 30.59
CA ALA A 17 3.37 21.29 29.48
C ALA A 17 4.33 20.41 28.66
N ILE A 18 5.12 19.56 29.31
CA ILE A 18 6.02 18.62 28.64
C ILE A 18 5.20 17.60 27.83
N ILE A 19 4.14 17.04 28.41
CA ILE A 19 3.25 16.09 27.71
C ILE A 19 2.61 16.76 26.51
N ALA A 20 2.13 17.99 26.64
CA ALA A 20 1.52 18.74 25.53
C ALA A 20 2.53 18.99 24.40
N VAL A 21 3.76 19.37 24.71
CA VAL A 21 4.82 19.57 23.71
C VAL A 21 5.16 18.27 23.00
N LEU A 22 5.30 17.17 23.75
CA LEU A 22 5.57 15.86 23.16
C LEU A 22 4.42 15.36 22.26
N ALA A 23 3.17 15.60 22.67
CA ALA A 23 2.00 15.26 21.87
C ALA A 23 1.95 16.06 20.56
N VAL A 24 2.22 17.38 20.61
CA VAL A 24 2.29 18.21 19.41
C VAL A 24 3.44 17.78 18.50
N ALA A 25 4.61 17.49 19.06
CA ALA A 25 5.74 17.00 18.29
C ALA A 25 5.44 15.64 17.62
N ALA A 26 4.79 14.73 18.34
CA ALA A 26 4.37 13.43 17.79
C ALA A 26 3.35 13.61 16.65
N LEU A 27 2.36 14.46 16.81
CA LEU A 27 1.39 14.79 15.77
C LEU A 27 2.09 15.42 14.56
N ALA A 28 3.02 16.36 14.76
CA ALA A 28 3.76 16.96 13.66
C ALA A 28 4.57 15.93 12.86
N VAL A 29 5.19 14.94 13.53
CA VAL A 29 5.90 13.85 12.86
C VAL A 29 4.94 12.93 12.09
N VAL A 30 3.77 12.64 12.63
CA VAL A 30 2.76 11.80 11.96
C VAL A 30 2.22 12.52 10.72
N PHE A 31 1.89 13.80 10.82
CA PHE A 31 1.37 14.58 9.69
C PHE A 31 2.46 14.99 8.68
N SER A 32 3.73 15.00 9.06
CA SER A 32 4.84 15.24 8.12
C SER A 32 5.28 13.98 7.35
N ARG A 33 4.79 12.80 7.73
CA ARG A 33 4.90 11.61 6.91
C ARG A 33 3.89 11.76 5.77
N GLY A 34 4.27 12.55 4.76
CA GLY A 34 3.52 12.66 3.52
C GLY A 34 3.32 11.28 2.90
N GLU A 35 2.32 11.18 2.03
CA GLU A 35 2.17 10.01 1.16
C GLU A 35 3.51 9.63 0.55
N PRO A 36 3.82 8.33 0.42
CA PRO A 36 5.06 7.88 -0.20
C PRO A 36 5.24 8.59 -1.54
N ALA A 37 6.40 9.23 -1.74
CA ALA A 37 6.65 9.93 -2.99
C ALA A 37 6.41 8.97 -4.17
N LEU A 38 5.57 9.39 -5.11
CA LEU A 38 5.31 8.62 -6.31
C LEU A 38 6.59 8.55 -7.14
N LEU A 39 7.01 7.34 -7.46
CA LEU A 39 8.12 7.09 -8.35
C LEU A 39 7.74 7.51 -9.79
N ASP A 40 8.76 7.74 -10.62
CA ASP A 40 8.53 8.12 -12.01
C ASP A 40 7.77 7.01 -12.76
N GLU A 41 6.67 7.37 -13.42
CA GLU A 41 5.82 6.45 -14.18
C GLU A 41 6.52 5.86 -15.41
N SER A 42 7.61 6.48 -15.87
CA SER A 42 8.44 5.94 -16.94
C SER A 42 9.34 4.77 -16.49
N THR A 43 9.36 4.44 -15.20
CA THR A 43 10.15 3.36 -14.61
C THR A 43 9.29 2.14 -14.27
N PRO A 44 9.84 0.91 -14.33
CA PRO A 44 9.09 -0.30 -13.97
C PRO A 44 8.51 -0.23 -12.55
N GLN A 45 9.31 0.21 -11.57
CA GLN A 45 8.86 0.33 -10.17
C GLN A 45 7.79 1.41 -9.99
N GLY A 46 7.82 2.48 -10.76
CA GLY A 46 6.79 3.52 -10.75
C GLY A 46 5.45 3.01 -11.29
N VAL A 47 5.48 2.18 -12.33
CA VAL A 47 4.29 1.48 -12.85
C VAL A 47 3.73 0.52 -11.81
N VAL A 48 4.57 -0.31 -11.17
CA VAL A 48 4.14 -1.25 -10.12
C VAL A 48 3.55 -0.50 -8.92
N GLN A 49 4.15 0.62 -8.51
CA GLN A 49 3.62 1.43 -7.40
C GLN A 49 2.20 1.92 -7.68
N ARG A 50 1.95 2.49 -8.87
CA ARG A 50 0.63 3.02 -9.25
C ARG A 50 -0.40 1.91 -9.44
N TYR A 51 0.00 0.82 -10.08
CA TYR A 51 -0.84 -0.36 -10.22
C TYR A 51 -1.29 -0.88 -8.86
N SER A 52 -0.32 -1.09 -7.96
CA SER A 52 -0.60 -1.61 -6.62
C SER A 52 -1.50 -0.68 -5.82
N ALA A 53 -1.27 0.64 -5.88
CA ALA A 53 -2.13 1.62 -5.24
C ALA A 53 -3.57 1.54 -5.77
N ALA A 54 -3.76 1.52 -7.09
CA ALA A 54 -5.09 1.41 -7.71
C ALA A 54 -5.80 0.10 -7.31
N VAL A 55 -5.07 -1.02 -7.22
CA VAL A 55 -5.64 -2.30 -6.77
C VAL A 55 -6.07 -2.22 -5.30
N LEU A 56 -5.26 -1.61 -4.43
CA LEU A 56 -5.57 -1.46 -2.99
C LEU A 56 -6.75 -0.52 -2.78
N ASP A 57 -6.87 0.52 -3.59
CA ASP A 57 -8.00 1.48 -3.57
C ASP A 57 -9.28 0.90 -4.20
N GLY A 58 -9.20 -0.30 -4.83
CA GLY A 58 -10.31 -0.93 -5.51
C GLY A 58 -10.65 -0.31 -6.87
N ASP A 59 -9.79 0.57 -7.41
CA ASP A 59 -9.94 1.15 -8.74
C ASP A 59 -9.36 0.22 -9.81
N GLU A 60 -10.14 -0.82 -10.15
CA GLU A 60 -9.75 -1.79 -11.17
C GLU A 60 -9.57 -1.17 -12.56
N ALA A 61 -10.30 -0.09 -12.86
CA ALA A 61 -10.21 0.59 -14.16
C ALA A 61 -8.86 1.31 -14.29
N ALA A 62 -8.42 2.03 -13.26
CA ALA A 62 -7.10 2.66 -13.21
C ALA A 62 -6.00 1.60 -13.24
N ALA A 63 -6.12 0.53 -12.44
CA ALA A 63 -5.15 -0.56 -12.43
C ALA A 63 -5.00 -1.24 -13.79
N ALA A 64 -6.12 -1.47 -14.50
CA ALA A 64 -6.10 -2.11 -15.84
C ALA A 64 -5.30 -1.33 -16.87
N ALA A 65 -5.14 -0.02 -16.71
CA ALA A 65 -4.36 0.81 -17.63
C ALA A 65 -2.87 0.44 -17.66
N TYR A 66 -2.36 -0.15 -16.59
CA TYR A 66 -0.97 -0.59 -16.44
C TYR A 66 -0.70 -2.03 -16.89
N LEU A 67 -1.74 -2.79 -17.25
CA LEU A 67 -1.62 -4.19 -17.67
C LEU A 67 -1.50 -4.32 -19.19
N THR A 68 -0.79 -5.36 -19.62
CA THR A 68 -0.88 -5.81 -21.02
C THR A 68 -2.27 -6.36 -21.30
N GLU A 69 -2.67 -6.42 -22.59
CA GLU A 69 -3.96 -6.98 -22.99
C GLU A 69 -4.12 -8.43 -22.52
N THR A 70 -3.07 -9.23 -22.63
CA THR A 70 -3.07 -10.62 -22.16
C THR A 70 -3.30 -10.68 -20.65
N ALA A 71 -2.61 -9.85 -19.87
CA ALA A 71 -2.76 -9.83 -18.41
C ALA A 71 -4.17 -9.41 -17.96
N ARG A 72 -4.83 -8.51 -18.71
CA ARG A 72 -6.23 -8.09 -18.45
C ARG A 72 -7.24 -9.23 -18.63
N THR A 73 -6.98 -10.14 -19.54
CA THR A 73 -7.89 -11.24 -19.89
C THR A 73 -7.64 -12.51 -19.12
N GLN A 74 -6.49 -12.63 -18.44
CA GLN A 74 -6.14 -13.80 -17.62
C GLN A 74 -6.86 -13.75 -16.27
N CYS A 75 -8.14 -14.10 -16.28
CA CYS A 75 -8.93 -14.27 -15.06
C CYS A 75 -8.84 -15.70 -14.57
N LEU A 76 -8.27 -15.90 -13.40
CA LEU A 76 -8.40 -17.16 -12.66
C LEU A 76 -9.62 -17.03 -11.73
N ASP A 77 -10.46 -18.06 -11.70
CA ASP A 77 -11.60 -18.13 -10.77
C ASP A 77 -11.10 -18.41 -9.35
N PHE A 78 -10.50 -17.41 -8.71
CA PHE A 78 -10.19 -17.48 -7.30
C PHE A 78 -10.78 -16.27 -6.57
N GLU A 79 -11.15 -16.50 -5.35
CA GLU A 79 -11.66 -15.48 -4.45
C GLU A 79 -10.47 -14.61 -4.00
N ARG A 80 -10.50 -13.32 -4.37
CA ARG A 80 -9.42 -12.41 -3.98
C ARG A 80 -9.44 -12.19 -2.46
N ALA A 81 -8.27 -12.21 -1.84
CA ALA A 81 -8.14 -11.75 -0.47
C ALA A 81 -8.58 -10.27 -0.34
N PRO A 82 -9.21 -9.87 0.78
CA PRO A 82 -9.55 -8.47 1.02
C PRO A 82 -8.30 -7.59 0.91
N THR A 83 -8.36 -6.55 0.07
CA THR A 83 -7.22 -5.66 -0.18
C THR A 83 -6.88 -4.77 1.02
N GLU A 84 -7.82 -4.56 1.91
CA GLU A 84 -7.67 -3.75 3.14
C GLU A 84 -6.57 -4.23 4.07
N ASN A 85 -6.21 -5.51 3.96
CA ASN A 85 -5.21 -6.16 4.80
C ASN A 85 -3.89 -6.41 4.08
N LEU A 86 -3.73 -5.87 2.86
CA LEU A 86 -2.52 -6.03 2.06
C LEU A 86 -1.59 -4.82 2.21
N ARG A 87 -0.31 -5.10 2.38
CA ARG A 87 0.76 -4.11 2.29
C ARG A 87 1.81 -4.62 1.32
N ILE A 88 2.27 -3.74 0.43
CA ILE A 88 3.22 -4.06 -0.61
C ILE A 88 4.44 -3.19 -0.43
N THR A 89 5.60 -3.82 -0.36
CA THR A 89 6.89 -3.15 -0.22
C THR A 89 7.80 -3.55 -1.37
N LEU A 90 8.37 -2.59 -2.07
CA LEU A 90 9.38 -2.82 -3.11
C LEU A 90 10.66 -3.37 -2.47
N ILE A 91 11.17 -4.48 -3.00
CA ILE A 91 12.46 -5.07 -2.59
C ILE A 91 13.55 -4.64 -3.57
N SER A 92 13.37 -4.95 -4.85
CA SER A 92 14.36 -4.67 -5.89
C SER A 92 13.73 -4.61 -7.27
N THR A 93 14.43 -4.00 -8.21
CA THR A 93 14.07 -3.94 -9.62
C THR A 93 15.24 -4.38 -10.47
N THR A 94 15.00 -5.31 -11.38
CA THR A 94 15.96 -5.72 -12.42
C THR A 94 15.41 -5.29 -13.77
N GLU A 95 15.95 -4.24 -14.34
CA GLU A 95 15.54 -3.70 -15.63
C GLU A 95 16.47 -4.21 -16.73
N ARG A 96 15.89 -4.62 -17.88
CA ARG A 96 16.55 -5.00 -19.13
C ARG A 96 16.01 -4.08 -20.23
N GLU A 97 16.51 -4.21 -21.43
CA GLU A 97 16.15 -3.34 -22.56
C GLU A 97 14.63 -3.31 -22.84
N SER A 98 13.95 -4.49 -22.80
CA SER A 98 12.54 -4.63 -23.13
C SER A 98 11.69 -5.34 -22.06
N SER A 99 12.30 -5.74 -20.94
CA SER A 99 11.62 -6.41 -19.84
C SER A 99 12.17 -5.96 -18.50
N ALA A 100 11.38 -6.08 -17.45
CA ALA A 100 11.82 -5.82 -16.09
C ALA A 100 11.12 -6.76 -15.11
N ASP A 101 11.85 -7.12 -14.05
CA ASP A 101 11.33 -7.87 -12.92
C ASP A 101 11.36 -6.94 -11.69
N VAL A 102 10.20 -6.76 -11.06
CA VAL A 102 10.07 -5.95 -9.86
C VAL A 102 9.67 -6.86 -8.70
N HIS A 103 10.63 -7.10 -7.80
CA HIS A 103 10.43 -7.93 -6.61
C HIS A 103 9.77 -7.13 -5.51
N VAL A 104 8.75 -7.71 -4.91
CA VAL A 104 7.96 -7.08 -3.84
C VAL A 104 7.76 -8.05 -2.68
N LEU A 105 7.67 -7.49 -1.47
CA LEU A 105 7.18 -8.19 -0.30
C LEU A 105 5.68 -7.87 -0.15
N VAL A 106 4.86 -8.90 -0.19
CA VAL A 106 3.43 -8.82 0.06
C VAL A 106 3.18 -9.29 1.48
N VAL A 107 2.63 -8.42 2.31
CA VAL A 107 2.24 -8.72 3.69
C VAL A 107 0.73 -8.77 3.77
N VAL A 108 0.20 -9.88 4.23
CA VAL A 108 -1.23 -10.09 4.46
C VAL A 108 -1.46 -10.11 5.96
N SER A 109 -2.17 -9.11 6.48
CA SER A 109 -2.53 -9.05 7.90
C SER A 109 -3.90 -9.68 8.09
N ASN A 110 -3.95 -10.86 8.72
CA ASN A 110 -5.21 -11.43 9.17
C ASN A 110 -5.58 -10.79 10.50
N GLY A 111 -6.66 -10.00 10.52
CA GLY A 111 -7.18 -9.36 11.71
C GLY A 111 -7.44 -10.40 12.80
N GLY A 112 -6.44 -10.70 13.59
CA GLY A 112 -6.56 -11.49 14.82
C GLY A 112 -7.16 -10.60 15.89
N GLY A 113 -8.05 -11.18 16.74
CA GLY A 113 -8.62 -10.50 17.89
C GLY A 113 -7.54 -9.97 18.87
N PRO A 114 -7.94 -9.49 20.05
CA PRO A 114 -7.09 -8.70 20.97
C PRO A 114 -5.79 -9.39 21.43
N PHE A 115 -5.50 -10.61 20.99
CA PHE A 115 -4.34 -11.40 21.42
C PHE A 115 -3.47 -11.96 20.27
N GLY A 116 -3.67 -11.56 19.00
CA GLY A 116 -2.82 -12.05 17.92
C GLY A 116 -3.11 -11.41 16.57
N ASN A 117 -2.15 -10.65 16.06
CA ASN A 117 -2.07 -10.33 14.64
C ASN A 117 -1.22 -11.43 14.01
N SER A 118 -1.81 -12.30 13.21
CA SER A 118 -1.03 -13.16 12.32
C SER A 118 -0.78 -12.39 11.03
N GLU A 119 0.47 -12.00 10.82
CA GLU A 119 0.93 -11.48 9.55
C GLU A 119 1.59 -12.62 8.77
N TYR A 120 1.28 -12.70 7.51
CA TYR A 120 1.91 -13.61 6.56
C TYR A 120 2.65 -12.79 5.51
N GLU A 121 3.95 -13.03 5.40
CA GLU A 121 4.82 -12.35 4.45
C GLU A 121 5.21 -13.31 3.32
N MET A 122 5.16 -12.84 2.09
CA MET A 122 5.63 -13.56 0.92
C MET A 122 6.35 -12.63 -0.03
N GLU A 123 7.48 -13.10 -0.56
CA GLU A 123 8.11 -12.43 -1.69
C GLU A 123 7.45 -12.90 -2.98
N ASP A 124 7.19 -11.97 -3.89
CA ASP A 124 6.61 -12.23 -5.18
C ASP A 124 7.18 -11.25 -6.22
N VAL A 125 6.89 -11.45 -7.50
CA VAL A 125 7.48 -10.67 -8.59
C VAL A 125 6.40 -10.18 -9.57
N PHE A 126 6.57 -8.94 -10.01
CA PHE A 126 5.89 -8.42 -11.19
C PHE A 126 6.81 -8.56 -12.40
N ASP A 127 6.29 -9.19 -13.46
CA ASP A 127 6.97 -9.22 -14.76
C ASP A 127 6.42 -8.09 -15.63
N LEU A 128 7.30 -7.24 -16.14
CA LEU A 128 6.95 -6.13 -17.00
C LEU A 128 7.61 -6.26 -18.38
N VAL A 129 6.92 -5.74 -19.37
CA VAL A 129 7.42 -5.61 -20.74
C VAL A 129 7.32 -4.17 -21.20
N LYS A 130 8.25 -3.76 -22.06
CA LYS A 130 8.25 -2.43 -22.64
C LYS A 130 7.59 -2.47 -24.01
N THR A 131 6.46 -1.79 -24.16
CA THR A 131 5.68 -1.70 -25.40
C THR A 131 5.53 -0.23 -25.78
N ASP A 132 5.94 0.15 -26.98
CA ASP A 132 5.88 1.53 -27.47
C ASP A 132 6.50 2.57 -26.50
N GLY A 133 7.61 2.18 -25.86
CA GLY A 133 8.32 3.03 -24.91
C GLY A 133 7.70 3.10 -23.51
N LYS A 134 6.60 2.39 -23.24
CA LYS A 134 5.91 2.34 -21.94
C LYS A 134 6.09 0.99 -21.30
N TRP A 135 6.25 0.97 -19.99
CA TRP A 135 6.24 -0.24 -19.20
C TRP A 135 4.80 -0.69 -18.91
N LEU A 136 4.52 -1.96 -19.19
CA LEU A 136 3.24 -2.61 -18.89
C LEU A 136 3.50 -3.91 -18.12
N ILE A 137 2.64 -4.20 -17.18
CA ILE A 137 2.70 -5.41 -16.36
C ILE A 137 2.14 -6.58 -17.20
N ALA A 138 2.98 -7.57 -17.44
CA ALA A 138 2.62 -8.82 -18.11
C ALA A 138 2.14 -9.89 -17.12
N SER A 139 2.67 -9.87 -15.89
CA SER A 139 2.25 -10.75 -14.81
C SER A 139 2.32 -10.02 -13.47
N ALA A 140 1.32 -10.22 -12.63
CA ALA A 140 1.26 -9.66 -11.27
C ALA A 140 1.14 -10.79 -10.24
N PRO A 141 1.59 -10.56 -8.99
CA PRO A 141 1.32 -11.43 -7.87
C PRO A 141 -0.15 -11.82 -7.76
N LEU A 142 -0.40 -13.06 -7.35
CA LEU A 142 -1.76 -13.62 -7.32
C LEU A 142 -2.75 -12.74 -6.53
N GLN A 143 -2.31 -12.19 -5.41
CA GLN A 143 -3.13 -11.36 -4.52
C GLN A 143 -3.51 -10.01 -5.14
N LEU A 144 -2.75 -9.58 -6.14
CA LEU A 144 -2.90 -8.29 -6.81
C LEU A 144 -3.48 -8.40 -8.23
N ARG A 145 -3.83 -9.59 -8.70
CA ARG A 145 -4.44 -9.75 -10.01
C ARG A 145 -5.84 -9.17 -10.01
N ILE A 146 -6.15 -8.44 -11.07
CA ILE A 146 -7.49 -7.90 -11.33
C ILE A 146 -8.11 -8.60 -12.54
N CYS A 147 -9.44 -8.64 -12.57
CA CYS A 147 -10.22 -9.21 -13.66
C CYS A 147 -11.21 -8.17 -14.19
N THR A 148 -10.89 -7.58 -15.31
CA THR A 148 -11.73 -6.53 -15.93
C THR A 148 -12.98 -7.07 -16.64
N ASN A 149 -13.07 -8.40 -16.84
CA ASN A 149 -14.17 -9.06 -17.59
C ASN A 149 -15.05 -9.96 -16.73
N ARG A 150 -15.30 -9.63 -15.47
CA ARG A 150 -16.34 -10.37 -14.73
C ARG A 150 -17.72 -9.92 -15.21
N PRO A 151 -18.56 -10.84 -15.76
CA PRO A 151 -19.97 -10.52 -15.91
C PRO A 151 -20.56 -10.33 -14.50
N VAL A 152 -21.09 -9.12 -14.26
CA VAL A 152 -21.84 -8.82 -13.03
C VAL A 152 -22.99 -9.80 -12.96
N LYS A 153 -22.93 -10.79 -12.05
CA LYS A 153 -24.12 -11.59 -11.73
C LYS A 153 -25.14 -10.65 -11.07
N GLN A 154 -26.19 -10.33 -11.86
CA GLN A 154 -27.41 -9.71 -11.35
C GLN A 154 -28.19 -10.71 -10.51
#